data_332d32853d64c5e55671f00a969b7a45
#
_entry.id   332d32853d64c5e55671f00a969b7a45
#
_cell.length_a   1.000
_cell.length_b   1.000
_cell.length_c   1.000
_cell.angle_alpha   90.00
_cell.angle_beta   90.00
_cell.angle_gamma   90.00
#
_symmetry.space_group_name_H-M   'P 1'
#
loop_
_entity.id
_entity.type
_entity.pdbx_description
1 polymer ?
#
loop_
_entity_poly.entity_id
_entity_poly.type
_entity_poly.pdbx_seq_one_letter_code
_entity_poly.pdbx_strand_id
1 'polypeptide(L)'
;SDLSISILKDAASCAIYGNRGANGVIMITTKEGKKGKTSVNYSGKFSLNQPSNLIQLVSNSADYFELMNESARNIGQSDIFSQNTINEWREAEKNPNGLAESGYPNYVAYPNTDWYKELFQNKIMSEHTISVVGASDNVNYNFSGSFLDNPGLIQDTGLRKYYIRSNITVKVKDWLQIGNRSHGYHTDQDRNEVDAFTGGIHGQKLPPDIYPEYDGKLGLPEAVEEDPTSSNPLHLLASSGGSFKYE
;
A
#
# COMPACT_ATOMS: atom_id res chain seq x y z
N SER A 1 -13.68 -15.47 -31.07
CA SER A 1 -12.51 -14.67 -31.42
C SER A 1 -11.55 -14.65 -30.23
N ASP A 2 -10.28 -14.70 -30.53
CA ASP A 2 -9.25 -14.66 -29.50
C ASP A 2 -8.95 -13.20 -29.11
N LEU A 3 -8.41 -12.98 -27.93
CA LEU A 3 -7.90 -11.69 -27.52
C LEU A 3 -6.84 -11.23 -28.53
N SER A 4 -7.01 -10.05 -29.13
CA SER A 4 -5.99 -9.48 -30.01
C SER A 4 -5.65 -8.05 -29.61
N ILE A 5 -4.38 -7.69 -29.78
CA ILE A 5 -3.87 -6.34 -29.55
C ILE A 5 -3.25 -5.88 -30.87
N SER A 6 -3.76 -4.78 -31.42
CA SER A 6 -3.23 -4.13 -32.62
C SER A 6 -2.71 -2.74 -32.26
N ILE A 7 -1.50 -2.45 -32.68
CA ILE A 7 -0.88 -1.13 -32.43
C ILE A 7 -0.83 -0.40 -33.78
N LEU A 8 -1.60 0.67 -33.89
CA LEU A 8 -1.63 1.55 -35.05
C LEU A 8 -0.63 2.70 -34.80
N LYS A 9 0.36 2.82 -35.65
CA LYS A 9 1.43 3.83 -35.51
C LYS A 9 1.47 4.81 -36.70
N ASP A 10 0.80 4.45 -37.79
CA ASP A 10 0.77 5.29 -38.99
C ASP A 10 -0.41 6.28 -38.95
N ALA A 11 -0.20 7.45 -39.55
CA ALA A 11 -1.17 8.55 -39.52
C ALA A 11 -2.49 8.18 -40.22
N ALA A 12 -2.46 7.33 -41.25
CA ALA A 12 -3.66 6.96 -41.99
C ALA A 12 -4.58 6.04 -41.15
N SER A 13 -4.01 5.04 -40.48
CA SER A 13 -4.75 4.15 -39.57
C SER A 13 -5.26 4.88 -38.32
N CYS A 14 -4.53 5.90 -37.88
CA CYS A 14 -4.91 6.68 -36.69
C CYS A 14 -5.94 7.78 -37.00
N ALA A 15 -6.11 8.17 -38.27
CA ALA A 15 -6.96 9.30 -38.68
C ALA A 15 -8.43 9.16 -38.22
N ILE A 16 -8.97 7.94 -38.20
CA ILE A 16 -10.33 7.67 -37.74
C ILE A 16 -10.57 7.97 -36.25
N TYR A 17 -9.49 8.07 -35.45
CA TYR A 17 -9.55 8.38 -34.01
C TYR A 17 -9.34 9.87 -33.71
N GLY A 18 -9.16 10.69 -34.78
CA GLY A 18 -8.96 12.14 -34.69
C GLY A 18 -7.74 12.52 -33.84
N ASN A 19 -7.82 13.65 -33.14
CA ASN A 19 -6.71 14.20 -32.35
C ASN A 19 -6.21 13.24 -31.24
N ARG A 20 -7.07 12.33 -30.78
CA ARG A 20 -6.69 11.33 -29.76
C ARG A 20 -5.74 10.26 -30.31
N GLY A 21 -5.69 10.09 -31.62
CA GLY A 21 -4.81 9.14 -32.31
C GLY A 21 -3.42 9.69 -32.63
N ALA A 22 -3.10 10.95 -32.31
CA ALA A 22 -1.87 11.62 -32.73
C ALA A 22 -0.58 10.90 -32.22
N ASN A 23 -0.64 10.25 -31.05
CA ASN A 23 0.48 9.50 -30.48
C ASN A 23 0.40 7.98 -30.73
N GLY A 24 -0.45 7.55 -31.68
CA GLY A 24 -0.73 6.15 -31.95
C GLY A 24 -1.95 5.63 -31.19
N VAL A 25 -2.47 4.48 -31.64
CA VAL A 25 -3.65 3.83 -31.07
C VAL A 25 -3.35 2.39 -30.74
N ILE A 26 -3.67 1.98 -29.53
CA ILE A 26 -3.66 0.57 -29.12
C ILE A 26 -5.10 0.07 -29.16
N MET A 27 -5.40 -0.79 -30.12
CA MET A 27 -6.70 -1.40 -30.26
C MET A 27 -6.70 -2.79 -29.62
N ILE A 28 -7.55 -2.97 -28.60
CA ILE A 28 -7.70 -4.23 -27.90
C ILE A 28 -9.05 -4.84 -28.27
N THR A 29 -9.02 -5.96 -28.97
CA THR A 29 -10.24 -6.75 -29.26
C THR A 29 -10.39 -7.82 -28.18
N THR A 30 -11.45 -7.73 -27.41
CA THR A 30 -11.74 -8.67 -26.33
C THR A 30 -12.37 -9.96 -26.89
N LYS A 31 -12.24 -11.04 -26.11
CA LYS A 31 -12.88 -12.33 -26.44
C LYS A 31 -14.38 -12.16 -26.63
N GLU A 32 -14.89 -12.72 -27.73
CA GLU A 32 -16.32 -12.81 -28.02
C GLU A 32 -16.82 -14.24 -27.74
N GLY A 33 -18.11 -14.37 -27.47
CA GLY A 33 -18.76 -15.66 -27.29
C GLY A 33 -18.66 -16.49 -28.55
N LYS A 34 -18.36 -17.78 -28.40
CA LYS A 34 -18.47 -18.76 -29.47
C LYS A 34 -19.86 -19.37 -29.43
N LYS A 35 -20.47 -19.66 -30.61
CA LYS A 35 -21.72 -20.39 -30.70
C LYS A 35 -21.61 -21.71 -29.96
N GLY A 36 -22.56 -22.03 -29.12
CA GLY A 36 -22.60 -23.26 -28.37
C GLY A 36 -23.02 -23.05 -26.91
N LYS A 37 -22.44 -23.83 -26.02
CA LYS A 37 -22.76 -23.74 -24.57
C LYS A 37 -22.18 -22.48 -23.97
N THR A 38 -22.97 -21.84 -23.12
CA THR A 38 -22.51 -20.76 -22.25
C THR A 38 -21.34 -21.26 -21.39
N SER A 39 -20.27 -20.48 -21.37
CA SER A 39 -19.10 -20.74 -20.54
C SER A 39 -19.08 -19.79 -19.34
N VAL A 40 -18.93 -20.35 -18.16
CA VAL A 40 -18.70 -19.60 -16.94
C VAL A 40 -17.26 -19.83 -16.52
N ASN A 41 -16.52 -18.75 -16.36
CA ASN A 41 -15.11 -18.82 -15.94
C ASN A 41 -14.94 -18.04 -14.65
N TYR A 42 -14.18 -18.62 -13.75
CA TYR A 42 -13.73 -17.94 -12.52
C TYR A 42 -12.20 -17.95 -12.48
N SER A 43 -11.63 -16.82 -12.08
CA SER A 43 -10.20 -16.66 -11.86
C SER A 43 -9.98 -16.01 -10.51
N GLY A 44 -9.16 -16.62 -9.68
CA GLY A 44 -8.70 -16.07 -8.40
C GLY A 44 -7.17 -15.87 -8.46
N LYS A 45 -6.72 -14.72 -7.98
CA LYS A 45 -5.30 -14.39 -7.85
C LYS A 45 -5.04 -13.93 -6.42
N PHE A 46 -3.99 -14.47 -5.83
CA PHE A 46 -3.50 -14.06 -4.52
C PHE A 46 -2.03 -13.67 -4.64
N SER A 47 -1.64 -12.59 -3.96
CA SER A 47 -0.25 -12.13 -3.94
C SER A 47 0.11 -11.69 -2.54
N LEU A 48 1.28 -12.11 -2.07
CA LEU A 48 1.84 -11.60 -0.83
C LEU A 48 2.62 -10.31 -1.16
N ASN A 49 2.15 -9.21 -0.61
CA ASN A 49 2.81 -7.92 -0.70
C ASN A 49 3.70 -7.74 0.53
N GLN A 50 4.95 -7.42 0.29
CA GLN A 50 5.96 -7.21 1.33
C GLN A 50 6.72 -5.92 1.05
N PRO A 51 7.11 -5.15 2.07
CA PRO A 51 7.99 -4.01 1.88
C PRO A 51 9.33 -4.49 1.33
N SER A 52 9.89 -3.74 0.38
CA SER A 52 11.18 -4.04 -0.24
C SER A 52 12.03 -2.78 -0.31
N ASN A 53 13.35 -2.97 -0.36
CA ASN A 53 14.32 -1.87 -0.47
C ASN A 53 14.21 -0.82 0.65
N LEU A 54 13.86 -1.27 1.87
CA LEU A 54 13.87 -0.39 3.03
C LEU A 54 15.31 0.01 3.37
N ILE A 55 15.48 1.27 3.75
CA ILE A 55 16.76 1.75 4.29
C ILE A 55 16.97 1.07 5.65
N GLN A 56 18.18 0.65 5.91
CA GLN A 56 18.51 0.08 7.21
C GLN A 56 18.59 1.21 8.25
N LEU A 57 17.65 1.21 9.19
CA LEU A 57 17.66 2.12 10.33
C LEU A 57 18.49 1.52 11.47
N VAL A 58 19.03 2.40 12.30
CA VAL A 58 19.61 2.00 13.58
C VAL A 58 18.45 1.76 14.54
N SER A 59 18.19 0.50 14.88
CA SER A 59 17.10 0.10 15.78
C SER A 59 17.56 -0.25 17.19
N ASN A 60 18.86 -0.22 17.47
CA ASN A 60 19.42 -0.36 18.81
C ASN A 60 19.69 1.02 19.40
N SER A 61 19.07 1.33 20.53
CA SER A 61 19.15 2.66 21.14
C SER A 61 20.53 2.97 21.69
N ALA A 62 21.22 1.99 22.26
CA ALA A 62 22.59 2.22 22.75
C ALA A 62 23.55 2.54 21.60
N ASP A 63 23.42 1.86 20.46
CA ASP A 63 24.23 2.16 19.27
C ASP A 63 23.84 3.53 18.68
N TYR A 64 22.55 3.89 18.71
CA TYR A 64 22.08 5.20 18.31
C TYR A 64 22.70 6.32 19.19
N PHE A 65 22.72 6.14 20.51
CA PHE A 65 23.33 7.09 21.43
C PHE A 65 24.84 7.25 21.21
N GLU A 66 25.55 6.17 20.93
CA GLU A 66 26.99 6.23 20.58
C GLU A 66 27.22 7.00 19.28
N LEU A 67 26.39 6.79 18.24
CA LEU A 67 26.48 7.53 16.98
C LEU A 67 26.14 9.02 17.16
N MET A 68 25.17 9.35 18.01
CA MET A 68 24.83 10.73 18.33
C MET A 68 25.97 11.42 19.06
N ASN A 69 26.62 10.74 20.03
CA ASN A 69 27.80 11.24 20.72
C ASN A 69 28.98 11.43 19.75
N GLU A 70 29.22 10.48 18.85
CA GLU A 70 30.26 10.63 17.84
C GLU A 70 29.99 11.85 16.94
N SER A 71 28.75 12.03 16.51
CA SER A 71 28.33 13.18 15.72
C SER A 71 28.58 14.51 16.46
N ALA A 72 28.24 14.58 17.75
CA ALA A 72 28.49 15.76 18.58
C ALA A 72 30.00 16.07 18.71
N ARG A 73 30.79 15.06 18.99
CA ARG A 73 32.27 15.21 19.08
C ARG A 73 32.89 15.68 17.76
N ASN A 74 32.37 15.21 16.59
CA ASN A 74 32.87 15.62 15.29
C ASN A 74 32.68 17.12 15.00
N ILE A 75 31.73 17.76 15.67
CA ILE A 75 31.49 19.22 15.56
C ILE A 75 32.02 19.99 16.79
N GLY A 76 32.82 19.33 17.66
CA GLY A 76 33.44 19.94 18.81
C GLY A 76 32.52 20.15 20.01
N GLN A 77 31.38 19.44 20.05
CA GLN A 77 30.47 19.44 21.20
C GLN A 77 30.75 18.29 22.16
N SER A 78 30.22 18.41 23.37
CA SER A 78 30.28 17.34 24.37
C SER A 78 29.31 16.20 24.00
N ASP A 79 29.53 15.03 24.58
CA ASP A 79 28.62 13.90 24.48
C ASP A 79 27.21 14.30 24.93
N ILE A 80 26.21 13.92 24.15
CA ILE A 80 24.79 14.16 24.42
C ILE A 80 24.29 13.16 25.47
N PHE A 81 24.70 11.91 25.34
CA PHE A 81 24.30 10.80 26.21
C PHE A 81 25.48 10.38 27.09
N SER A 82 25.22 10.18 28.38
CA SER A 82 26.25 9.70 29.29
C SER A 82 26.59 8.22 29.04
N GLN A 83 27.81 7.82 29.38
CA GLN A 83 28.19 6.41 29.31
C GLN A 83 27.34 5.51 30.23
N ASN A 84 26.86 6.05 31.37
CA ASN A 84 25.95 5.33 32.25
C ASN A 84 24.62 5.03 31.54
N THR A 85 24.03 6.02 30.91
CA THR A 85 22.80 5.86 30.12
C THR A 85 22.97 4.77 29.05
N ILE A 86 24.04 4.80 28.27
CA ILE A 86 24.32 3.79 27.26
C ILE A 86 24.44 2.40 27.88
N ASN A 87 25.14 2.29 29.01
CA ASN A 87 25.30 1.02 29.71
C ASN A 87 23.97 0.48 30.29
N GLU A 88 23.10 1.35 30.79
CA GLU A 88 21.76 0.96 31.27
C GLU A 88 20.92 0.34 30.14
N TRP A 89 20.90 0.94 28.94
CA TRP A 89 20.22 0.36 27.78
C TRP A 89 20.82 -1.01 27.36
N ARG A 90 22.14 -1.14 27.33
CA ARG A 90 22.82 -2.40 27.03
C ARG A 90 22.54 -3.51 28.07
N GLU A 91 22.43 -3.16 29.35
CA GLU A 91 22.07 -4.15 30.37
C GLU A 91 20.59 -4.53 30.30
N ALA A 92 19.68 -3.56 30.07
CA ALA A 92 18.26 -3.81 29.93
C ALA A 92 17.95 -4.72 28.73
N GLU A 93 18.69 -4.58 27.63
CA GLU A 93 18.56 -5.42 26.44
C GLU A 93 18.81 -6.89 26.71
N LYS A 94 19.68 -7.24 27.67
CA LYS A 94 19.96 -8.64 28.03
C LYS A 94 18.79 -9.34 28.69
N ASN A 95 17.84 -8.59 29.27
CA ASN A 95 16.65 -9.10 29.91
C ASN A 95 15.42 -8.23 29.56
N PRO A 96 14.92 -8.28 28.33
CA PRO A 96 13.84 -7.39 27.87
C PRO A 96 12.56 -7.48 28.72
N ASN A 97 12.26 -8.64 29.24
CA ASN A 97 11.05 -8.88 30.08
C ASN A 97 11.29 -8.63 31.59
N GLY A 98 12.51 -8.24 31.97
CA GLY A 98 12.78 -7.79 33.33
C GLY A 98 12.02 -6.50 33.64
N LEU A 99 11.80 -6.22 34.91
CA LEU A 99 11.16 -5.00 35.36
C LEU A 99 12.22 -3.92 35.62
N ALA A 100 12.02 -2.75 35.03
CA ALA A 100 12.77 -1.56 35.35
C ALA A 100 12.35 -0.94 36.71
N GLU A 101 13.09 -0.01 37.23
CA GLU A 101 12.72 0.72 38.44
C GLU A 101 11.37 1.46 38.32
N SER A 102 10.99 1.84 37.12
CA SER A 102 9.68 2.42 36.79
C SER A 102 8.52 1.47 36.94
N GLY A 103 8.78 0.16 37.13
CA GLY A 103 7.76 -0.90 37.17
C GLY A 103 7.30 -1.39 35.78
N TYR A 104 7.80 -0.81 34.70
CA TYR A 104 7.54 -1.28 33.34
C TYR A 104 8.56 -2.36 32.92
N PRO A 105 8.19 -3.23 31.98
CA PRO A 105 9.17 -4.13 31.36
C PRO A 105 10.32 -3.35 30.71
N ASN A 106 11.52 -3.92 30.71
CA ASN A 106 12.70 -3.26 30.15
C ASN A 106 12.53 -2.88 28.68
N TYR A 107 11.81 -3.68 27.87
CA TYR A 107 11.55 -3.33 26.47
C TYR A 107 10.67 -2.08 26.28
N VAL A 108 9.96 -1.64 27.34
CA VAL A 108 9.17 -0.40 27.37
C VAL A 108 9.97 0.75 27.96
N ALA A 109 10.69 0.51 29.06
CA ALA A 109 11.47 1.52 29.75
C ALA A 109 12.78 1.87 29.00
N TYR A 110 13.35 0.90 28.29
CA TYR A 110 14.58 1.00 27.48
C TYR A 110 14.35 0.44 26.09
N PRO A 111 13.51 1.09 25.26
CA PRO A 111 13.09 0.54 24.00
C PRO A 111 14.22 0.48 22.95
N ASN A 112 14.10 -0.50 22.06
CA ASN A 112 14.91 -0.68 20.86
C ASN A 112 13.95 -0.86 19.68
N THR A 113 13.36 0.23 19.24
CA THR A 113 12.26 0.20 18.26
C THR A 113 12.78 0.13 16.83
N ASP A 114 12.36 -0.93 16.12
CA ASP A 114 12.51 -1.01 14.67
C ASP A 114 11.26 -0.44 14.00
N TRP A 115 11.27 0.86 13.74
CA TRP A 115 10.13 1.57 13.19
C TRP A 115 9.62 1.01 11.88
N TYR A 116 10.47 0.37 11.07
CA TYR A 116 9.98 -0.24 9.85
C TYR A 116 9.15 -1.50 10.12
N LYS A 117 9.48 -2.27 11.15
CA LYS A 117 8.64 -3.40 11.57
C LYS A 117 7.32 -2.96 12.18
N GLU A 118 7.32 -1.82 12.88
CA GLU A 118 6.10 -1.27 13.49
C GLU A 118 5.16 -0.68 12.42
N LEU A 119 5.70 -0.01 11.42
CA LEU A 119 4.92 0.70 10.41
C LEU A 119 4.47 -0.18 9.26
N PHE A 120 5.30 -1.15 8.85
CA PHE A 120 5.04 -1.96 7.68
C PHE A 120 4.60 -3.38 8.04
N GLN A 121 3.61 -3.85 7.33
CA GLN A 121 3.04 -5.18 7.49
C GLN A 121 3.03 -5.92 6.15
N ASN A 122 3.25 -7.23 6.22
CA ASN A 122 3.00 -8.09 5.07
C ASN A 122 1.50 -8.25 4.88
N LYS A 123 0.99 -8.05 3.68
CA LYS A 123 -0.44 -8.13 3.37
C LYS A 123 -0.70 -9.03 2.17
N ILE A 124 -1.83 -9.71 2.20
CA ILE A 124 -2.29 -10.53 1.09
C ILE A 124 -3.26 -9.72 0.26
N MET A 125 -2.91 -9.49 -1.01
CA MET A 125 -3.81 -8.98 -2.02
C MET A 125 -4.61 -10.14 -2.62
N SER A 126 -5.90 -9.95 -2.85
CA SER A 126 -6.75 -10.90 -3.58
C SER A 126 -7.48 -10.21 -4.72
N GLU A 127 -7.57 -10.92 -5.86
CA GLU A 127 -8.35 -10.50 -7.01
C GLU A 127 -9.20 -11.66 -7.50
N HIS A 128 -10.49 -11.44 -7.62
CA HIS A 128 -11.47 -12.42 -8.05
C HIS A 128 -12.19 -11.91 -9.29
N THR A 129 -12.24 -12.71 -10.33
CA THR A 129 -12.95 -12.38 -11.57
C THR A 129 -13.87 -13.53 -11.95
N ILE A 130 -15.12 -13.20 -12.19
CA ILE A 130 -16.10 -14.13 -12.78
C ILE A 130 -16.51 -13.59 -14.16
N SER A 131 -16.64 -14.47 -15.13
CA SER A 131 -17.14 -14.10 -16.44
C SER A 131 -18.09 -15.16 -17.02
N VAL A 132 -19.11 -14.69 -17.69
CA VAL A 132 -20.11 -15.51 -18.40
C VAL A 132 -20.10 -15.09 -19.85
N VAL A 133 -19.73 -16.04 -20.72
CA VAL A 133 -19.59 -15.80 -22.16
C VAL A 133 -20.41 -16.80 -22.92
N GLY A 134 -21.17 -16.32 -23.91
CA GLY A 134 -21.97 -17.22 -24.77
C GLY A 134 -22.40 -16.52 -26.02
N ALA A 135 -22.81 -17.33 -26.98
CA ALA A 135 -23.41 -16.87 -28.22
C ALA A 135 -24.45 -17.86 -28.75
N SER A 136 -25.49 -17.32 -29.38
CA SER A 136 -26.45 -18.04 -30.22
C SER A 136 -26.37 -17.50 -31.65
N ASP A 137 -27.28 -17.93 -32.52
CA ASP A 137 -27.33 -17.38 -33.87
C ASP A 137 -27.62 -15.89 -33.94
N ASN A 138 -28.32 -15.39 -32.94
CA ASN A 138 -28.80 -14.00 -32.93
C ASN A 138 -28.22 -13.17 -31.78
N VAL A 139 -27.56 -13.77 -30.80
CA VAL A 139 -27.09 -13.05 -29.63
C VAL A 139 -25.66 -13.48 -29.28
N ASN A 140 -24.80 -12.51 -29.07
CA ASN A 140 -23.47 -12.71 -28.50
C ASN A 140 -23.36 -11.87 -27.20
N TYR A 141 -22.91 -12.47 -26.14
CA TYR A 141 -22.79 -11.78 -24.86
C TYR A 141 -21.52 -12.19 -24.11
N ASN A 142 -21.00 -11.22 -23.37
CA ASN A 142 -19.90 -11.39 -22.43
C ASN A 142 -20.14 -10.46 -21.22
N PHE A 143 -20.45 -11.06 -20.10
CA PHE A 143 -20.59 -10.37 -18.81
C PHE A 143 -19.41 -10.75 -17.94
N SER A 144 -18.83 -9.78 -17.26
CA SER A 144 -17.79 -10.05 -16.27
C SER A 144 -17.89 -9.11 -15.07
N GLY A 145 -17.54 -9.64 -13.92
CA GLY A 145 -17.36 -8.89 -12.69
C GLY A 145 -16.05 -9.23 -12.05
N SER A 146 -15.35 -8.25 -11.50
CA SER A 146 -14.16 -8.47 -10.71
C SER A 146 -14.18 -7.67 -9.41
N PHE A 147 -13.55 -8.24 -8.41
CA PHE A 147 -13.32 -7.65 -7.10
C PHE A 147 -11.83 -7.74 -6.80
N LEU A 148 -11.22 -6.62 -6.46
CA LEU A 148 -9.85 -6.50 -5.99
C LEU A 148 -9.88 -6.00 -4.55
N ASP A 149 -9.20 -6.71 -3.67
CA ASP A 149 -8.86 -6.26 -2.32
C ASP A 149 -7.35 -6.21 -2.22
N ASN A 150 -6.81 -5.01 -2.11
CA ASN A 150 -5.38 -4.74 -2.04
C ASN A 150 -5.08 -3.89 -0.81
N PRO A 151 -4.98 -4.50 0.38
CA PRO A 151 -4.62 -3.78 1.59
C PRO A 151 -3.20 -3.20 1.45
N GLY A 152 -3.01 -1.98 1.95
CA GLY A 152 -1.72 -1.31 1.95
C GLY A 152 -0.75 -1.96 2.92
N LEU A 153 0.53 -1.71 2.73
CA LEU A 153 1.58 -2.20 3.63
C LEU A 153 1.64 -1.42 4.95
N ILE A 154 1.08 -0.21 4.96
CA ILE A 154 0.93 0.61 6.16
C ILE A 154 -0.48 0.38 6.71
N GLN A 155 -0.61 0.39 8.03
CA GLN A 155 -1.89 0.25 8.72
C GLN A 155 -2.92 1.26 8.20
N ASP A 156 -4.19 0.85 8.14
CA ASP A 156 -5.34 1.67 7.73
C ASP A 156 -5.23 2.28 6.32
N THR A 157 -4.43 1.65 5.46
CA THR A 157 -4.37 1.98 4.04
C THR A 157 -4.80 0.80 3.18
N GLY A 158 -5.38 1.09 2.02
CA GLY A 158 -5.82 0.03 1.12
C GLY A 158 -6.59 0.52 -0.09
N LEU A 159 -6.83 -0.42 -0.97
CA LEU A 159 -7.60 -0.20 -2.19
C LEU A 159 -8.55 -1.37 -2.41
N ARG A 160 -9.84 -1.11 -2.46
CA ARG A 160 -10.85 -2.05 -2.93
C ARG A 160 -11.43 -1.55 -4.24
N LYS A 161 -11.54 -2.44 -5.21
CA LYS A 161 -12.08 -2.08 -6.52
C LYS A 161 -13.08 -3.12 -6.99
N TYR A 162 -14.24 -2.65 -7.34
CA TYR A 162 -15.31 -3.41 -7.96
C TYR A 162 -15.39 -3.00 -9.43
N TYR A 163 -15.47 -3.96 -10.30
CA TYR A 163 -15.55 -3.71 -11.73
C TYR A 163 -16.60 -4.61 -12.37
N ILE A 164 -17.45 -4.04 -13.19
CA ILE A 164 -18.44 -4.77 -13.98
C ILE A 164 -18.31 -4.40 -15.47
N ARG A 165 -18.50 -5.37 -16.32
CA ARG A 165 -18.51 -5.18 -17.77
C ARG A 165 -19.64 -6.00 -18.38
N SER A 166 -20.33 -5.38 -19.33
CA SER A 166 -21.38 -6.00 -20.13
C SER A 166 -21.13 -5.69 -21.60
N ASN A 167 -20.93 -6.73 -22.39
CA ASN A 167 -20.89 -6.63 -23.83
C ASN A 167 -21.99 -7.54 -24.37
N ILE A 168 -22.95 -6.99 -25.09
CA ILE A 168 -24.02 -7.74 -25.73
C ILE A 168 -24.20 -7.22 -27.15
N THR A 169 -24.39 -8.15 -28.08
CA THR A 169 -24.71 -7.85 -29.48
C THR A 169 -25.86 -8.74 -29.92
N VAL A 170 -26.89 -8.14 -30.46
CA VAL A 170 -28.11 -8.82 -30.91
C VAL A 170 -28.30 -8.56 -32.40
N LYS A 171 -28.40 -9.61 -33.19
CA LYS A 171 -28.82 -9.56 -34.57
C LYS A 171 -30.35 -9.59 -34.62
N VAL A 172 -30.99 -8.42 -34.78
CA VAL A 172 -32.44 -8.28 -34.80
C VAL A 172 -33.02 -8.70 -36.15
N LYS A 173 -32.32 -8.34 -37.22
CA LYS A 173 -32.61 -8.68 -38.64
C LYS A 173 -31.30 -8.91 -39.36
N ASP A 174 -31.31 -9.49 -40.56
CA ASP A 174 -30.11 -9.67 -41.36
C ASP A 174 -29.41 -8.34 -41.68
N TRP A 175 -30.16 -7.26 -41.75
CA TRP A 175 -29.66 -5.93 -42.00
C TRP A 175 -29.55 -5.06 -40.72
N LEU A 176 -29.98 -5.56 -39.52
CA LEU A 176 -30.00 -4.79 -38.30
C LEU A 176 -29.35 -5.54 -37.15
N GLN A 177 -28.24 -4.97 -36.64
CA GLN A 177 -27.55 -5.45 -35.46
C GLN A 177 -27.49 -4.32 -34.41
N ILE A 178 -27.85 -4.66 -33.21
CA ILE A 178 -27.79 -3.73 -32.05
C ILE A 178 -26.78 -4.26 -31.06
N GLY A 179 -25.87 -3.39 -30.60
CA GLY A 179 -24.85 -3.72 -29.61
C GLY A 179 -24.80 -2.72 -28.46
N ASN A 180 -24.56 -3.24 -27.27
CA ASN A 180 -24.23 -2.46 -26.09
C ASN A 180 -22.88 -2.92 -25.54
N ARG A 181 -22.01 -1.97 -25.22
CA ARG A 181 -20.72 -2.20 -24.55
C ARG A 181 -20.60 -1.21 -23.40
N SER A 182 -20.85 -1.72 -22.21
CA SER A 182 -20.85 -0.93 -21.00
C SER A 182 -19.84 -1.47 -19.98
N HIS A 183 -19.28 -0.59 -19.19
CA HIS A 183 -18.50 -0.95 -18.03
C HIS A 183 -18.74 0.08 -16.94
N GLY A 184 -18.61 -0.36 -15.72
CA GLY A 184 -18.65 0.48 -14.52
C GLY A 184 -17.62 -0.02 -13.51
N TYR A 185 -17.16 0.88 -12.68
CA TYR A 185 -16.31 0.54 -11.56
C TYR A 185 -16.62 1.43 -10.37
N HIS A 186 -16.37 0.87 -9.20
CA HIS A 186 -16.35 1.60 -7.94
C HIS A 186 -15.01 1.33 -7.26
N THR A 187 -14.43 2.35 -6.66
CA THR A 187 -13.13 2.27 -6.00
C THR A 187 -13.22 2.90 -4.63
N ASP A 188 -12.97 2.11 -3.60
CA ASP A 188 -12.75 2.57 -2.24
C ASP A 188 -11.26 2.61 -1.99
N GLN A 189 -10.74 3.75 -1.61
CA GLN A 189 -9.33 3.90 -1.29
C GLN A 189 -9.18 4.53 0.09
N ASP A 190 -8.62 3.74 1.01
CA ASP A 190 -8.23 4.21 2.32
C ASP A 190 -6.80 4.76 2.23
N ARG A 191 -6.64 6.05 2.53
CA ARG A 191 -5.34 6.73 2.56
C ARG A 191 -5.13 7.35 3.92
N ASN A 192 -3.92 7.28 4.41
CA ASN A 192 -3.52 8.10 5.55
C ASN A 192 -3.31 9.55 5.08
N GLU A 193 -4.02 10.48 5.71
CA GLU A 193 -3.91 11.92 5.39
C GLU A 193 -2.58 12.52 5.79
N VAL A 194 -2.06 12.01 6.87
CA VAL A 194 -0.77 12.49 7.31
C VAL A 194 0.25 11.92 6.35
N ASP A 195 0.98 12.82 5.78
CA ASP A 195 2.23 12.56 5.12
C ASP A 195 3.25 12.05 6.15
N ALA A 196 2.80 11.05 6.96
CA ALA A 196 3.63 10.31 7.89
C ALA A 196 4.84 9.73 7.15
N PHE A 197 4.68 9.58 5.83
CA PHE A 197 5.74 9.15 4.94
C PHE A 197 6.70 10.28 4.58
N THR A 198 6.21 11.47 4.27
CA THR A 198 7.08 12.60 3.90
C THR A 198 7.53 13.40 5.10
N GLY A 199 6.72 13.56 6.13
CA GLY A 199 7.10 14.29 7.34
C GLY A 199 7.86 13.44 8.36
N GLY A 200 7.42 12.21 8.63
CA GLY A 200 8.00 11.36 9.66
C GLY A 200 9.08 10.40 9.14
N ILE A 201 8.84 9.73 8.02
CA ILE A 201 9.78 8.71 7.50
C ILE A 201 10.87 9.35 6.65
N HIS A 202 10.54 10.36 5.85
CA HIS A 202 11.55 11.14 5.13
C HIS A 202 12.33 12.12 6.01
N GLY A 203 11.77 12.53 7.14
CA GLY A 203 12.48 13.33 8.13
C GLY A 203 13.59 12.58 8.84
N GLN A 204 13.65 11.26 8.68
CA GLN A 204 14.73 10.40 9.20
C GLN A 204 14.94 10.47 10.72
N LYS A 205 13.97 11.01 11.46
CA LYS A 205 14.06 11.16 12.89
C LYS A 205 13.09 10.22 13.58
N LEU A 206 13.36 8.93 13.43
CA LEU A 206 12.66 7.85 14.11
C LEU A 206 13.64 7.22 15.11
N PRO A 207 13.92 7.88 16.26
CA PRO A 207 14.85 7.38 17.21
C PRO A 207 14.33 6.06 17.80
N PRO A 208 15.21 5.07 18.00
CA PRO A 208 14.81 3.76 18.49
C PRO A 208 14.42 3.75 19.98
N ASP A 209 14.73 4.80 20.72
CA ASP A 209 14.52 4.95 22.17
C ASP A 209 13.11 5.39 22.56
N ILE A 210 12.18 5.40 21.60
CA ILE A 210 10.75 5.61 21.83
C ILE A 210 10.03 4.27 21.64
N TYR A 211 9.25 3.82 22.64
CA TYR A 211 8.42 2.63 22.46
C TYR A 211 7.17 2.95 21.61
N PRO A 212 6.76 2.06 20.73
CA PRO A 212 5.62 2.31 19.83
C PRO A 212 4.29 2.30 20.58
N GLU A 213 3.98 1.21 21.25
CA GLU A 213 2.72 0.98 21.99
C GLU A 213 2.93 -0.02 23.14
N TYR A 214 2.29 0.25 24.26
CA TYR A 214 2.23 -0.67 25.40
C TYR A 214 0.87 -0.61 26.08
N ASP A 215 0.24 -1.77 26.30
CA ASP A 215 -1.08 -1.91 26.94
C ASP A 215 -2.15 -0.99 26.32
N GLY A 216 -2.20 -0.92 24.97
CA GLY A 216 -3.13 -0.08 24.23
C GLY A 216 -2.86 1.41 24.30
N LYS A 217 -1.70 1.81 24.79
CA LYS A 217 -1.28 3.22 24.88
C LYS A 217 -0.04 3.44 24.04
N LEU A 218 -0.13 4.42 23.16
CA LEU A 218 1.00 4.83 22.35
C LEU A 218 2.09 5.48 23.21
N GLY A 219 3.33 5.26 22.84
CA GLY A 219 4.48 5.95 23.43
C GLY A 219 4.38 7.47 23.22
N LEU A 220 5.27 8.23 23.82
CA LEU A 220 5.24 9.70 23.79
C LEU A 220 5.08 10.23 22.36
N PRO A 221 4.20 11.23 22.14
CA PRO A 221 3.98 11.82 20.82
C PRO A 221 5.18 12.66 20.35
N GLU A 222 5.91 13.23 21.28
CA GLU A 222 7.05 14.10 21.02
C GLU A 222 8.27 13.58 21.73
N ALA A 223 9.41 13.66 21.11
CA ALA A 223 10.66 13.46 21.80
C ALA A 223 10.90 14.56 22.81
N VAL A 224 11.74 14.24 23.76
CA VAL A 224 12.23 15.12 24.81
C VAL A 224 12.62 16.49 24.25
N GLU A 225 12.57 17.52 25.06
CA GLU A 225 12.92 18.94 24.77
C GLU A 225 14.16 19.15 23.88
N GLU A 226 15.03 18.15 23.80
CA GLU A 226 16.31 18.17 23.07
C GLU A 226 16.17 17.83 21.57
N ASP A 227 15.08 17.17 21.13
CA ASP A 227 14.77 16.97 19.72
C ASP A 227 13.27 17.09 19.44
N PRO A 228 12.75 18.31 19.23
CA PRO A 228 11.33 18.57 18.99
C PRO A 228 10.81 18.02 17.66
N THR A 229 11.64 17.35 16.87
CA THR A 229 11.29 16.83 15.56
C THR A 229 11.14 15.31 15.53
N SER A 230 11.48 14.62 16.64
CA SER A 230 11.25 13.19 16.76
C SER A 230 9.87 12.95 17.37
N SER A 231 9.04 12.19 16.67
CA SER A 231 7.71 11.84 17.15
C SER A 231 7.44 10.36 16.91
N ASN A 232 6.61 9.78 17.77
CA ASN A 232 6.10 8.45 17.53
C ASN A 232 5.14 8.48 16.32
N PRO A 233 5.49 7.87 15.17
CA PRO A 233 4.68 7.92 13.96
C PRO A 233 3.31 7.28 14.12
N LEU A 234 3.11 6.39 15.11
CA LEU A 234 1.81 5.80 15.39
C LEU A 234 0.81 6.83 15.92
N HIS A 235 1.27 7.89 16.63
CA HIS A 235 0.40 9.02 16.99
C HIS A 235 -0.12 9.75 15.75
N LEU A 236 0.71 9.94 14.75
CA LEU A 236 0.29 10.56 13.50
C LEU A 236 -0.72 9.68 12.79
N LEU A 237 -0.51 8.36 12.74
CA LEU A 237 -1.45 7.41 12.17
C LEU A 237 -2.78 7.40 12.93
N ALA A 238 -2.74 7.41 14.26
CA ALA A 238 -3.93 7.41 15.11
C ALA A 238 -4.68 8.74 15.09
N SER A 239 -3.97 9.88 15.06
CA SER A 239 -4.58 11.22 15.07
C SER A 239 -5.16 11.64 13.72
N SER A 240 -4.64 11.10 12.62
CA SER A 240 -5.21 11.30 11.30
C SER A 240 -6.60 10.67 11.13
N GLY A 241 -7.09 9.95 12.10
CA GLY A 241 -8.48 9.53 12.46
C GLY A 241 -9.50 9.30 11.38
N GLY A 242 -9.13 9.30 10.15
CA GLY A 242 -10.02 9.14 9.04
C GLY A 242 -9.27 8.83 7.77
N SER A 243 -9.43 7.63 7.31
CA SER A 243 -9.25 7.36 5.90
C SER A 243 -10.19 8.29 5.13
N PHE A 244 -9.67 9.18 4.27
CA PHE A 244 -10.49 9.82 3.27
C PHE A 244 -11.02 8.75 2.33
N LYS A 245 -12.32 8.58 2.32
CA LYS A 245 -12.98 7.78 1.29
C LYS A 245 -13.20 8.68 0.08
N TYR A 246 -12.49 8.41 -0.99
CA TYR A 246 -12.79 8.97 -2.31
C TYR A 246 -13.80 8.05 -2.99
N GLU A 247 -15.02 8.51 -3.12
CA GLU A 247 -16.05 7.86 -3.95
C GLU A 247 -15.83 8.09 -5.46
#